data_d6d92a854906c937d0386df03035d84a
#
_entry.id   d6d92a854906c937d0386df03035d84a
#
_cell.length_a   1.000
_cell.length_b   1.000
_cell.length_c   1.000
_cell.angle_alpha   90.00
_cell.angle_beta   90.00
_cell.angle_gamma   90.00
#
_symmetry.space_group_name_H-M   'P 1'
#
loop_
_entity.id
_entity.type
_entity.pdbx_description
1 polymer ?
#
loop_
_entity_poly.entity_id
_entity_poly.type
_entity_poly.pdbx_seq_one_letter_code
_entity_poly.pdbx_strand_id
1 'polypeptide(L)'
;MFVTFLINCFVANPKGLWEHSWKSMSEDILHKRQRILGHANLELDDKTLEQYTLIEVEKLMRMQDHSLNDIKDMPKINHVLLKELGNSLWNQEMNYDLPEETLRHDKQYNLLNAEQLAIYGSVLDSVDKKEGKLFFVYGAGGTGKSFLYQTIISRLRSRKQIVLPVASSGIATLLLPNGRAAHSRFNIPLKLDEDKLCNIKPGTMLAELIEETDLIIWDEAPMTHKHAFEALDKSLKDIMSMKNPPAKNQPFGGKTVMLGGDFRQTLPDEKEFSEWLLKVG
;
A
#
# COMPACT_ATOMS: atom_id res chain seq x y z
N MET A 1 3.10 18.67 9.78
CA MET A 1 3.46 20.08 10.04
C MET A 1 4.72 20.50 9.28
N PHE A 2 5.90 19.88 9.47
CA PHE A 2 7.15 20.25 8.76
C PHE A 2 6.98 20.31 7.22
N VAL A 3 6.46 19.26 6.60
CA VAL A 3 6.18 19.21 5.13
C VAL A 3 5.23 20.32 4.71
N THR A 4 4.21 20.60 5.50
CA THR A 4 3.24 21.68 5.21
C THR A 4 3.90 23.05 5.18
N PHE A 5 4.86 23.30 6.09
CA PHE A 5 5.65 24.53 6.06
C PHE A 5 6.54 24.61 4.82
N LEU A 6 7.24 23.53 4.46
CA LEU A 6 8.12 23.50 3.30
C LEU A 6 7.38 23.74 1.98
N ILE A 7 6.14 23.26 1.87
CA ILE A 7 5.36 23.36 0.63
C ILE A 7 4.57 24.67 0.54
N ASN A 8 3.96 25.10 1.65
CA ASN A 8 2.98 26.20 1.61
C ASN A 8 3.51 27.53 2.16
N CYS A 9 4.71 27.56 2.73
CA CYS A 9 5.28 28.78 3.32
C CYS A 9 6.62 29.12 2.68
N PHE A 10 6.93 30.41 2.60
CA PHE A 10 8.28 30.84 2.28
C PHE A 10 9.20 30.59 3.46
N VAL A 11 10.10 29.63 3.35
CA VAL A 11 11.09 29.30 4.38
C VAL A 11 12.45 29.89 3.99
N ALA A 12 12.90 30.92 4.69
CA ALA A 12 14.14 31.62 4.37
C ALA A 12 15.39 30.73 4.57
N ASN A 13 15.35 29.80 5.53
CA ASN A 13 16.44 28.88 5.85
C ASN A 13 15.90 27.45 6.05
N PRO A 14 15.63 26.68 4.98
CA PRO A 14 15.13 25.31 5.08
C PRO A 14 16.08 24.38 5.83
N LYS A 15 17.39 24.53 5.63
CA LYS A 15 18.42 23.76 6.32
C LYS A 15 18.40 23.98 7.83
N GLY A 16 18.36 25.22 8.28
CA GLY A 16 18.28 25.54 9.70
C GLY A 16 17.00 25.03 10.36
N LEU A 17 15.87 25.10 9.64
CA LEU A 17 14.61 24.53 10.09
C LEU A 17 14.72 22.99 10.23
N TRP A 18 15.37 22.33 9.28
CA TRP A 18 15.66 20.90 9.34
C TRP A 18 16.52 20.54 10.55
N GLU A 19 17.68 21.18 10.69
CA GLU A 19 18.63 20.93 11.78
C GLU A 19 17.98 21.07 13.17
N HIS A 20 17.02 21.98 13.30
CA HIS A 20 16.29 22.19 14.56
C HIS A 20 15.18 21.14 14.80
N SER A 21 14.58 20.60 13.74
CA SER A 21 13.32 19.83 13.85
C SER A 21 13.49 18.33 13.69
N TRP A 22 14.52 17.85 12.98
CA TRP A 22 14.61 16.44 12.57
C TRP A 22 14.67 15.48 13.78
N LYS A 23 15.31 15.85 14.89
CA LYS A 23 15.39 14.99 16.09
C LYS A 23 14.02 14.74 16.69
N SER A 24 13.17 15.74 16.82
CA SER A 24 11.81 15.56 17.35
C SER A 24 10.91 14.75 16.41
N MET A 25 11.16 14.81 15.11
CA MET A 25 10.43 14.01 14.12
C MET A 25 10.93 12.56 14.05
N SER A 26 12.12 12.27 14.55
CA SER A 26 12.75 10.95 14.45
C SER A 26 12.29 9.94 15.52
N GLU A 27 11.67 10.39 16.61
CA GLU A 27 11.22 9.52 17.71
C GLU A 27 10.26 8.43 17.21
N ASP A 28 9.23 8.81 16.48
CA ASP A 28 8.27 7.85 15.88
C ASP A 28 8.94 6.90 14.87
N ILE A 29 9.98 7.37 14.19
CA ILE A 29 10.70 6.60 13.17
C ILE A 29 11.53 5.50 13.84
N LEU A 30 12.21 5.82 14.93
CA LEU A 30 12.97 4.83 15.70
C LEU A 30 12.05 3.71 16.20
N HIS A 31 10.94 4.06 16.85
CA HIS A 31 9.95 3.10 17.32
C HIS A 31 9.37 2.24 16.20
N LYS A 32 9.07 2.84 15.06
CA LYS A 32 8.59 2.13 13.88
C LYS A 32 9.63 1.14 13.37
N ARG A 33 10.92 1.49 13.36
CA ARG A 33 12.03 0.62 12.97
C ARG A 33 12.25 -0.52 13.94
N GLN A 34 12.26 -0.26 15.25
CA GLN A 34 12.35 -1.28 16.28
C GLN A 34 11.25 -2.34 16.11
N ARG A 35 10.02 -1.90 15.83
CA ARG A 35 8.88 -2.79 15.61
C ARG A 35 8.99 -3.59 14.31
N ILE A 36 9.45 -2.97 13.22
CA ILE A 36 9.62 -3.63 11.91
C ILE A 36 10.71 -4.70 11.96
N LEU A 37 11.81 -4.42 12.65
CA LEU A 37 12.97 -5.32 12.74
C LEU A 37 12.87 -6.33 13.90
N GLY A 38 11.83 -6.22 14.74
CA GLY A 38 11.64 -7.08 15.92
C GLY A 38 12.68 -6.88 17.02
N HIS A 39 13.45 -5.78 16.98
CA HIS A 39 14.51 -5.46 17.93
C HIS A 39 14.13 -4.25 18.79
N ALA A 40 13.59 -4.50 19.98
CA ALA A 40 13.15 -3.43 20.90
C ALA A 40 14.31 -2.51 21.36
N ASN A 41 15.53 -3.01 21.37
CA ASN A 41 16.74 -2.28 21.80
C ASN A 41 17.61 -1.83 20.59
N LEU A 42 17.00 -1.67 19.40
CA LEU A 42 17.72 -1.15 18.25
C LEU A 42 18.15 0.30 18.53
N GLU A 43 19.44 0.55 18.59
CA GLU A 43 20.03 1.87 18.60
C GLU A 43 20.53 2.21 17.19
N LEU A 44 20.14 3.37 16.69
CA LEU A 44 20.62 3.90 15.42
C LEU A 44 21.49 5.12 15.71
N ASP A 45 22.57 5.27 14.98
CA ASP A 45 23.37 6.49 15.05
C ASP A 45 22.59 7.68 14.49
N ASP A 46 22.91 8.88 14.99
CA ASP A 46 22.20 10.11 14.62
C ASP A 46 22.14 10.34 13.11
N LYS A 47 23.19 9.96 12.36
CA LYS A 47 23.25 10.14 10.90
C LYS A 47 22.27 9.20 10.17
N THR A 48 22.20 7.96 10.60
CA THR A 48 21.28 6.98 10.04
C THR A 48 19.84 7.35 10.37
N LEU A 49 19.57 7.77 11.59
CA LEU A 49 18.25 8.21 12.03
C LEU A 49 17.80 9.47 11.30
N GLU A 50 18.69 10.44 11.11
CA GLU A 50 18.45 11.64 10.30
C GLU A 50 18.08 11.30 8.87
N GLN A 51 18.80 10.35 8.23
CA GLN A 51 18.53 9.91 6.88
C GLN A 51 17.18 9.19 6.75
N TYR A 52 16.82 8.37 7.72
CA TYR A 52 15.48 7.75 7.75
C TYR A 52 14.36 8.79 7.89
N THR A 53 14.59 9.81 8.70
CA THR A 53 13.66 10.94 8.86
C THR A 53 13.51 11.70 7.54
N LEU A 54 14.61 11.97 6.87
CA LEU A 54 14.64 12.64 5.58
C LEU A 54 13.89 11.86 4.50
N ILE A 55 14.02 10.53 4.48
CA ILE A 55 13.30 9.64 3.55
C ILE A 55 11.78 9.67 3.81
N GLU A 56 11.35 9.67 5.08
CA GLU A 56 9.91 9.77 5.39
C GLU A 56 9.36 11.17 5.03
N VAL A 57 10.14 12.24 5.20
CA VAL A 57 9.76 13.59 4.75
C VAL A 57 9.62 13.64 3.22
N GLU A 58 10.60 13.11 2.47
CA GLU A 58 10.53 13.01 1.01
C GLU A 58 9.27 12.27 0.56
N LYS A 59 8.95 11.15 1.22
CA LYS A 59 7.75 10.39 0.93
C LYS A 59 6.47 11.20 1.12
N LEU A 60 6.37 11.94 2.22
CA LEU A 60 5.23 12.82 2.48
C LEU A 60 5.15 13.99 1.48
N MET A 61 6.29 14.53 1.04
CA MET A 61 6.34 15.56 0.00
C MET A 61 5.89 15.01 -1.35
N ARG A 62 6.34 13.80 -1.71
CA ARG A 62 5.91 13.12 -2.94
C ARG A 62 4.40 12.87 -3.01
N MET A 63 3.75 12.62 -1.87
CA MET A 63 2.29 12.50 -1.81
C MET A 63 1.58 13.82 -2.12
N GLN A 64 2.29 14.95 -2.15
CA GLN A 64 1.79 16.28 -2.47
C GLN A 64 2.43 16.85 -3.76
N ASP A 65 2.98 16.00 -4.62
CA ASP A 65 3.64 16.34 -5.89
C ASP A 65 4.90 17.22 -5.75
N HIS A 66 5.55 17.20 -4.58
CA HIS A 66 6.78 17.92 -4.29
C HIS A 66 7.94 16.97 -3.95
N SER A 67 9.18 17.49 -3.98
CA SER A 67 10.38 16.75 -3.59
C SER A 67 11.31 17.62 -2.75
N LEU A 68 12.08 17.00 -1.86
CA LEU A 68 13.19 17.67 -1.17
C LEU A 68 14.23 18.23 -2.15
N ASN A 69 14.37 17.64 -3.33
CA ASN A 69 15.26 18.16 -4.36
C ASN A 69 14.80 19.50 -4.95
N ASP A 70 13.53 19.86 -4.79
CA ASP A 70 12.98 21.15 -5.23
C ASP A 70 13.29 22.29 -4.25
N ILE A 71 13.81 21.94 -3.06
CA ILE A 71 14.10 22.89 -1.98
C ILE A 71 15.62 23.06 -1.89
N LYS A 72 16.03 24.31 -2.07
CA LYS A 72 17.45 24.70 -1.98
C LYS A 72 17.98 24.44 -0.56
N ASP A 73 19.22 23.97 -0.51
CA ASP A 73 20.00 23.77 0.74
C ASP A 73 19.50 22.64 1.67
N MET A 74 18.49 21.85 1.27
CA MET A 74 18.10 20.66 2.04
C MET A 74 19.15 19.54 1.92
N PRO A 75 19.33 18.73 2.98
CA PRO A 75 20.20 17.57 2.93
C PRO A 75 19.75 16.58 1.86
N LYS A 76 20.72 15.91 1.23
CA LYS A 76 20.44 14.89 0.19
C LYS A 76 20.22 13.52 0.82
N ILE A 77 19.29 12.78 0.26
CA ILE A 77 18.99 11.41 0.67
C ILE A 77 20.15 10.48 0.25
N ASN A 78 20.57 9.64 1.17
CA ASN A 78 21.54 8.60 0.88
C ASN A 78 20.86 7.44 0.11
N HIS A 79 21.23 7.28 -1.16
CA HIS A 79 20.68 6.25 -2.04
C HIS A 79 20.96 4.80 -1.59
N VAL A 80 22.05 4.57 -0.84
CA VAL A 80 22.35 3.24 -0.29
C VAL A 80 21.33 2.87 0.77
N LEU A 81 21.05 3.77 1.71
CA LEU A 81 20.02 3.56 2.73
C LEU A 81 18.62 3.47 2.11
N LEU A 82 18.35 4.22 1.04
CA LEU A 82 17.11 4.10 0.28
C LEU A 82 16.95 2.68 -0.30
N LYS A 83 18.02 2.10 -0.82
CA LYS A 83 18.05 0.74 -1.36
C LYS A 83 17.88 -0.32 -0.26
N GLU A 84 18.52 -0.14 0.88
CA GLU A 84 18.34 -1.01 2.06
C GLU A 84 16.89 -0.97 2.59
N LEU A 85 16.26 0.20 2.58
CA LEU A 85 14.86 0.35 2.93
C LEU A 85 13.91 -0.38 1.96
N GLY A 86 14.25 -0.37 0.69
CA GLY A 86 13.51 -1.12 -0.30
C GLY A 86 13.66 -2.62 -0.12
N ASN A 87 14.89 -3.11 0.15
CA ASN A 87 15.11 -4.51 0.52
C ASN A 87 14.30 -4.88 1.78
N SER A 88 14.15 -3.96 2.73
CA SER A 88 13.29 -4.15 3.90
C SER A 88 11.80 -4.26 3.53
N LEU A 89 11.30 -3.47 2.55
CA LEU A 89 9.93 -3.59 2.06
C LEU A 89 9.68 -4.95 1.40
N TRP A 90 10.62 -5.40 0.59
CA TRP A 90 10.58 -6.71 -0.05
C TRP A 90 10.62 -7.84 0.99
N ASN A 91 11.59 -7.77 1.91
CA ASN A 91 11.73 -8.77 2.97
C ASN A 91 10.50 -8.87 3.87
N GLN A 92 9.80 -7.76 4.13
CA GLN A 92 8.55 -7.77 4.90
C GLN A 92 7.42 -8.55 4.21
N GLU A 93 7.43 -8.62 2.88
CA GLU A 93 6.41 -9.34 2.11
C GLU A 93 6.84 -10.76 1.72
N MET A 94 8.10 -11.14 1.97
CA MET A 94 8.64 -12.47 1.63
C MET A 94 9.03 -13.32 2.84
N ASN A 95 9.35 -12.71 3.99
CA ASN A 95 9.81 -13.40 5.19
C ASN A 95 8.63 -13.74 6.12
N TYR A 96 7.71 -14.56 5.65
CA TYR A 96 6.69 -15.19 6.50
C TYR A 96 7.12 -16.57 6.95
N ASP A 97 6.70 -16.96 8.15
CA ASP A 97 6.82 -18.35 8.61
C ASP A 97 5.80 -19.21 7.84
N LEU A 98 6.30 -19.95 6.85
CA LEU A 98 5.44 -20.74 5.96
C LEU A 98 4.65 -21.82 6.70
N PRO A 99 5.24 -22.59 7.65
CA PRO A 99 4.49 -23.49 8.53
C PRO A 99 3.38 -22.81 9.31
N GLU A 100 3.63 -21.63 9.88
CA GLU A 100 2.63 -20.85 10.62
C GLU A 100 1.48 -20.38 9.71
N GLU A 101 1.80 -19.83 8.53
CA GLU A 101 0.80 -19.41 7.56
C GLU A 101 -0.02 -20.60 7.04
N THR A 102 0.59 -21.76 6.84
CA THR A 102 -0.13 -22.98 6.45
C THR A 102 -1.09 -23.42 7.55
N LEU A 103 -0.63 -23.47 8.80
CA LEU A 103 -1.46 -23.87 9.94
C LEU A 103 -2.63 -22.89 10.15
N ARG A 104 -2.38 -21.58 9.99
CA ARG A 104 -3.41 -20.54 10.08
C ARG A 104 -4.45 -20.71 8.99
N HIS A 105 -4.01 -20.91 7.74
CA HIS A 105 -4.90 -21.18 6.62
C HIS A 105 -5.79 -22.39 6.87
N ASP A 106 -5.21 -23.53 7.25
CA ASP A 106 -5.95 -24.79 7.40
C ASP A 106 -7.01 -24.71 8.50
N LYS A 107 -6.71 -23.98 9.59
CA LYS A 107 -7.69 -23.69 10.64
C LYS A 107 -8.82 -22.80 10.15
N GLN A 108 -8.51 -21.77 9.37
CA GLN A 108 -9.50 -20.79 8.91
C GLN A 108 -10.34 -21.33 7.75
N TYR A 109 -9.74 -22.06 6.83
CA TYR A 109 -10.40 -22.60 5.64
C TYR A 109 -11.62 -23.45 5.98
N ASN A 110 -11.51 -24.31 7.01
CA ASN A 110 -12.60 -25.19 7.46
C ASN A 110 -13.76 -24.43 8.12
N LEU A 111 -13.60 -23.13 8.41
CA LEU A 111 -14.61 -22.28 9.02
C LEU A 111 -15.30 -21.35 8.01
N LEU A 112 -14.85 -21.36 6.76
CA LEU A 112 -15.48 -20.58 5.69
C LEU A 112 -16.87 -21.15 5.39
N ASN A 113 -17.86 -20.27 5.23
CA ASN A 113 -19.18 -20.66 4.73
C ASN A 113 -19.16 -20.88 3.20
N ALA A 114 -20.26 -21.35 2.64
CA ALA A 114 -20.34 -21.69 1.22
C ALA A 114 -20.10 -20.49 0.29
N GLU A 115 -20.60 -19.30 0.63
CA GLU A 115 -20.40 -18.07 -0.14
C GLU A 115 -18.93 -17.63 -0.09
N GLN A 116 -18.33 -17.64 1.10
CA GLN A 116 -16.93 -17.33 1.28
C GLN A 116 -16.01 -18.31 0.55
N LEU A 117 -16.35 -19.61 0.55
CA LEU A 117 -15.61 -20.63 -0.21
C LEU A 117 -15.67 -20.39 -1.73
N ALA A 118 -16.83 -19.98 -2.25
CA ALA A 118 -16.97 -19.64 -3.67
C ALA A 118 -16.09 -18.45 -4.05
N ILE A 119 -16.09 -17.39 -3.23
CA ILE A 119 -15.23 -16.20 -3.44
C ILE A 119 -13.75 -16.59 -3.34
N TYR A 120 -13.39 -17.33 -2.28
CA TYR A 120 -12.03 -17.84 -2.05
C TYR A 120 -11.51 -18.61 -3.28
N GLY A 121 -12.30 -19.57 -3.80
CA GLY A 121 -11.94 -20.34 -4.98
C GLY A 121 -11.75 -19.48 -6.22
N SER A 122 -12.68 -18.55 -6.47
CA SER A 122 -12.62 -17.66 -7.64
C SER A 122 -11.40 -16.73 -7.62
N VAL A 123 -11.03 -16.21 -6.44
CA VAL A 123 -9.85 -15.33 -6.28
C VAL A 123 -8.56 -16.12 -6.50
N LEU A 124 -8.43 -17.31 -5.88
CA LEU A 124 -7.24 -18.15 -6.06
C LEU A 124 -7.10 -18.63 -7.51
N ASP A 125 -8.19 -18.99 -8.16
CA ASP A 125 -8.20 -19.37 -9.59
C ASP A 125 -7.67 -18.22 -10.46
N SER A 126 -8.10 -16.98 -10.20
CA SER A 126 -7.61 -15.81 -10.93
C SER A 126 -6.12 -15.55 -10.70
N VAL A 127 -5.65 -15.75 -9.47
CA VAL A 127 -4.24 -15.61 -9.13
C VAL A 127 -3.40 -16.70 -9.79
N ASP A 128 -3.83 -17.98 -9.66
CA ASP A 128 -3.09 -19.13 -10.19
C ASP A 128 -3.01 -19.10 -11.72
N LYS A 129 -4.07 -18.65 -12.40
CA LYS A 129 -4.13 -18.50 -13.86
C LYS A 129 -3.59 -17.17 -14.38
N LYS A 130 -3.24 -16.23 -13.50
CA LYS A 130 -2.79 -14.85 -13.83
C LYS A 130 -3.79 -14.13 -14.73
N GLU A 131 -5.09 -14.30 -14.46
CA GLU A 131 -6.15 -13.72 -15.28
C GLU A 131 -6.34 -12.21 -15.07
N GLY A 132 -5.88 -11.66 -13.95
CA GLY A 132 -5.97 -10.23 -13.67
C GLY A 132 -7.40 -9.74 -13.44
N LYS A 133 -8.23 -10.52 -12.75
CA LYS A 133 -9.63 -10.17 -12.47
C LYS A 133 -9.77 -9.14 -11.35
N LEU A 134 -10.80 -8.32 -11.46
CA LEU A 134 -11.27 -7.43 -10.42
C LEU A 134 -12.46 -8.08 -9.70
N PHE A 135 -12.36 -8.19 -8.37
CA PHE A 135 -13.43 -8.71 -7.51
C PHE A 135 -13.91 -7.61 -6.58
N PHE A 136 -15.21 -7.59 -6.32
CA PHE A 136 -15.78 -6.75 -5.27
C PHE A 136 -16.55 -7.60 -4.26
N VAL A 137 -16.10 -7.59 -2.99
CA VAL A 137 -16.74 -8.32 -1.90
C VAL A 137 -17.60 -7.36 -1.11
N TYR A 138 -18.89 -7.39 -1.42
CA TYR A 138 -19.88 -6.61 -0.71
C TYR A 138 -20.29 -7.27 0.61
N GLY A 139 -20.39 -6.49 1.66
CA GLY A 139 -20.92 -6.97 2.94
C GLY A 139 -20.86 -5.90 4.01
N ALA A 140 -21.88 -5.86 4.86
CA ALA A 140 -21.92 -5.00 6.04
C ALA A 140 -20.81 -5.35 7.05
N GLY A 141 -20.62 -4.49 8.04
CA GLY A 141 -19.73 -4.80 9.17
C GLY A 141 -20.16 -6.12 9.84
N GLY A 142 -19.19 -6.96 10.20
CA GLY A 142 -19.45 -8.24 10.89
C GLY A 142 -19.83 -9.42 9.98
N THR A 143 -19.92 -9.26 8.65
CA THR A 143 -20.25 -10.38 7.73
C THR A 143 -19.10 -11.34 7.48
N GLY A 144 -17.94 -11.13 8.10
CA GLY A 144 -16.79 -12.03 7.98
C GLY A 144 -15.87 -11.72 6.79
N LYS A 145 -15.95 -10.54 6.16
CA LYS A 145 -15.04 -10.13 5.08
C LYS A 145 -13.56 -10.23 5.49
N SER A 146 -13.22 -9.64 6.64
CA SER A 146 -11.82 -9.65 7.13
C SER A 146 -11.32 -11.07 7.41
N PHE A 147 -12.20 -11.98 7.83
CA PHE A 147 -11.87 -13.39 8.02
C PHE A 147 -11.56 -14.09 6.70
N LEU A 148 -12.36 -13.84 5.67
CA LEU A 148 -12.09 -14.32 4.30
C LEU A 148 -10.75 -13.79 3.77
N TYR A 149 -10.47 -12.47 3.95
CA TYR A 149 -9.21 -11.88 3.52
C TYR A 149 -8.00 -12.52 4.23
N GLN A 150 -8.08 -12.69 5.55
CA GLN A 150 -7.03 -13.35 6.33
C GLN A 150 -6.77 -14.76 5.83
N THR A 151 -7.81 -15.52 5.51
CA THR A 151 -7.68 -16.89 4.98
C THR A 151 -6.99 -16.92 3.60
N ILE A 152 -7.36 -16.01 2.69
CA ILE A 152 -6.73 -15.87 1.37
C ILE A 152 -5.26 -15.45 1.52
N ILE A 153 -4.98 -14.45 2.38
CA ILE A 153 -3.63 -13.96 2.64
C ILE A 153 -2.74 -15.10 3.14
N SER A 154 -3.18 -15.85 4.17
CA SER A 154 -2.41 -16.96 4.72
C SER A 154 -2.16 -18.05 3.67
N ARG A 155 -3.15 -18.33 2.81
CA ARG A 155 -2.96 -19.30 1.72
C ARG A 155 -1.87 -18.89 0.75
N LEU A 156 -1.92 -17.65 0.26
CA LEU A 156 -0.96 -17.16 -0.73
C LEU A 156 0.44 -17.03 -0.12
N ARG A 157 0.55 -16.51 1.11
CA ARG A 157 1.82 -16.43 1.82
C ARG A 157 2.45 -17.80 2.09
N SER A 158 1.65 -18.81 2.42
CA SER A 158 2.14 -20.19 2.58
C SER A 158 2.74 -20.77 1.30
N ARG A 159 2.37 -20.21 0.14
CA ARG A 159 2.91 -20.55 -1.18
C ARG A 159 4.03 -19.61 -1.65
N LYS A 160 4.53 -18.72 -0.78
CA LYS A 160 5.50 -17.66 -1.11
C LYS A 160 5.00 -16.67 -2.17
N GLN A 161 3.70 -16.49 -2.29
CA GLN A 161 3.09 -15.52 -3.17
C GLN A 161 2.92 -14.17 -2.46
N ILE A 162 3.07 -13.08 -3.20
CA ILE A 162 3.05 -11.73 -2.65
C ILE A 162 1.63 -11.18 -2.64
N VAL A 163 1.14 -10.85 -1.46
CA VAL A 163 -0.17 -10.22 -1.26
C VAL A 163 0.03 -8.86 -0.61
N LEU A 164 -0.57 -7.82 -1.20
CA LEU A 164 -0.56 -6.47 -0.66
C LEU A 164 -1.93 -6.13 -0.04
N PRO A 165 -2.12 -6.38 1.27
CA PRO A 165 -3.33 -5.98 1.95
C PRO A 165 -3.27 -4.49 2.29
N VAL A 166 -4.27 -3.74 1.84
CA VAL A 166 -4.43 -2.32 2.12
C VAL A 166 -5.86 -2.00 2.56
N ALA A 167 -6.03 -0.87 3.22
CA ALA A 167 -7.35 -0.38 3.59
C ALA A 167 -7.43 1.14 3.44
N SER A 168 -8.65 1.64 3.30
CA SER A 168 -8.92 3.07 3.18
C SER A 168 -8.79 3.81 4.52
N SER A 169 -9.02 3.13 5.65
CA SER A 169 -8.89 3.72 6.99
C SER A 169 -7.76 3.07 7.80
N GLY A 170 -7.15 3.84 8.72
CA GLY A 170 -6.10 3.34 9.60
C GLY A 170 -6.58 2.21 10.53
N ILE A 171 -7.84 2.24 10.97
CA ILE A 171 -8.42 1.20 11.83
C ILE A 171 -8.57 -0.11 11.04
N ALA A 172 -9.08 -0.04 9.81
CA ALA A 172 -9.24 -1.23 8.98
C ALA A 172 -7.91 -1.91 8.62
N THR A 173 -6.79 -1.16 8.56
CA THR A 173 -5.46 -1.76 8.36
C THR A 173 -5.07 -2.73 9.46
N LEU A 174 -5.54 -2.51 10.70
CA LEU A 174 -5.22 -3.38 11.84
C LEU A 174 -5.91 -4.74 11.78
N LEU A 175 -6.98 -4.85 10.99
CA LEU A 175 -7.73 -6.11 10.79
C LEU A 175 -7.08 -7.01 9.72
N LEU A 176 -6.17 -6.45 8.93
CA LEU A 176 -5.48 -7.17 7.86
C LEU A 176 -4.05 -7.54 8.30
N PRO A 177 -3.61 -8.79 8.11
CA PRO A 177 -2.22 -9.19 8.40
C PRO A 177 -1.22 -8.35 7.61
N ASN A 178 -0.37 -7.57 8.30
CA ASN A 178 0.52 -6.56 7.72
C ASN A 178 -0.18 -5.52 6.82
N GLY A 179 -1.45 -5.22 7.12
CA GLY A 179 -2.23 -4.22 6.40
C GLY A 179 -1.63 -2.82 6.49
N ARG A 180 -1.75 -2.04 5.42
CA ARG A 180 -1.29 -0.66 5.34
C ARG A 180 -2.37 0.25 4.77
N ALA A 181 -2.28 1.55 5.06
CA ALA A 181 -3.13 2.53 4.39
C ALA A 181 -2.80 2.56 2.88
N ALA A 182 -3.83 2.50 2.03
CA ALA A 182 -3.68 2.44 0.57
C ALA A 182 -2.88 3.63 0.03
N HIS A 183 -3.17 4.85 0.48
CA HIS A 183 -2.44 6.05 0.10
C HIS A 183 -0.94 5.95 0.39
N SER A 184 -0.58 5.41 1.56
CA SER A 184 0.82 5.22 1.93
C SER A 184 1.48 4.06 1.20
N ARG A 185 0.73 2.98 0.87
CA ARG A 185 1.28 1.81 0.19
C ARG A 185 1.62 2.11 -1.26
N PHE A 186 0.72 2.81 -1.95
CA PHE A 186 0.82 3.08 -3.38
C PHE A 186 1.26 4.51 -3.69
N ASN A 187 1.68 5.29 -2.70
CA ASN A 187 2.04 6.70 -2.86
C ASN A 187 0.96 7.48 -3.64
N ILE A 188 -0.32 7.25 -3.29
CA ILE A 188 -1.45 7.96 -3.92
C ILE A 188 -1.40 9.42 -3.47
N PRO A 189 -1.45 10.41 -4.38
CA PRO A 189 -1.48 11.83 -4.04
C PRO A 189 -2.67 12.19 -3.12
N LEU A 190 -2.47 13.15 -2.22
CA LEU A 190 -3.57 13.64 -1.36
C LEU A 190 -4.54 14.55 -2.12
N LYS A 191 -4.05 15.27 -3.13
CA LYS A 191 -4.87 16.06 -4.06
C LYS A 191 -5.07 15.24 -5.32
N LEU A 192 -6.28 14.74 -5.50
CA LEU A 192 -6.65 13.85 -6.60
C LEU A 192 -7.50 14.61 -7.62
N ASP A 193 -7.18 14.41 -8.87
CA ASP A 193 -7.97 14.77 -10.05
C ASP A 193 -7.89 13.64 -11.08
N GLU A 194 -8.60 13.80 -12.19
CA GLU A 194 -8.72 12.76 -13.23
C GLU A 194 -7.38 12.40 -13.89
N ASP A 195 -6.40 13.30 -13.88
CA ASP A 195 -5.11 13.10 -14.58
C ASP A 195 -4.00 12.59 -13.67
N LYS A 196 -4.24 12.51 -12.37
CA LYS A 196 -3.20 12.11 -11.41
C LYS A 196 -2.84 10.65 -11.52
N LEU A 197 -1.54 10.40 -11.31
CA LEU A 197 -0.94 9.09 -11.15
C LEU A 197 -0.44 8.92 -9.72
N CYS A 198 -0.29 7.68 -9.29
CA CYS A 198 0.46 7.39 -8.08
C CYS A 198 1.93 7.77 -8.26
N ASN A 199 2.57 8.29 -7.20
CA ASN A 199 3.99 8.66 -7.25
C ASN A 199 4.90 7.41 -7.19
N ILE A 200 4.72 6.49 -8.14
CA ILE A 200 5.49 5.27 -8.30
C ILE A 200 6.26 5.35 -9.60
N LYS A 201 7.57 5.56 -9.51
CA LYS A 201 8.41 5.60 -10.70
C LYS A 201 8.81 4.18 -11.11
N PRO A 202 8.77 3.85 -12.41
CA PRO A 202 9.31 2.59 -12.92
C PRO A 202 10.78 2.39 -12.51
N GLY A 203 11.16 1.14 -12.22
CA GLY A 203 12.51 0.79 -11.76
C GLY A 203 12.78 1.14 -10.28
N THR A 204 11.78 1.60 -9.55
CA THR A 204 11.88 1.72 -8.08
C THR A 204 11.50 0.38 -7.43
N MET A 205 12.01 0.14 -6.23
CA MET A 205 11.71 -1.09 -5.48
C MET A 205 10.22 -1.27 -5.18
N LEU A 206 9.46 -0.18 -5.09
CA LEU A 206 8.01 -0.27 -4.96
C LEU A 206 7.37 -0.74 -6.27
N ALA A 207 7.86 -0.26 -7.42
CA ALA A 207 7.40 -0.73 -8.72
C ALA A 207 7.74 -2.22 -8.92
N GLU A 208 8.96 -2.64 -8.58
CA GLU A 208 9.38 -4.05 -8.63
C GLU A 208 8.52 -4.94 -7.70
N LEU A 209 8.23 -4.48 -6.48
CA LEU A 209 7.33 -5.21 -5.57
C LEU A 209 5.92 -5.35 -6.17
N ILE A 210 5.40 -4.29 -6.77
CA ILE A 210 4.09 -4.34 -7.44
C ILE A 210 4.12 -5.28 -8.65
N GLU A 211 5.19 -5.26 -9.44
CA GLU A 211 5.34 -6.17 -10.59
C GLU A 211 5.26 -7.64 -10.17
N GLU A 212 5.83 -8.00 -9.03
CA GLU A 212 5.83 -9.36 -8.50
C GLU A 212 4.60 -9.69 -7.61
N THR A 213 3.74 -8.70 -7.36
CA THR A 213 2.53 -8.90 -6.54
C THR A 213 1.53 -9.80 -7.26
N ASP A 214 1.03 -10.82 -6.57
CA ASP A 214 0.02 -11.76 -7.08
C ASP A 214 -1.40 -11.27 -6.81
N LEU A 215 -1.63 -10.62 -5.65
CA LEU A 215 -2.96 -10.14 -5.25
C LEU A 215 -2.86 -8.82 -4.49
N ILE A 216 -3.74 -7.89 -4.83
CA ILE A 216 -4.00 -6.69 -4.04
C ILE A 216 -5.36 -6.84 -3.37
N ILE A 217 -5.42 -6.73 -2.04
CA ILE A 217 -6.67 -6.69 -1.27
C ILE A 217 -6.84 -5.28 -0.73
N TRP A 218 -7.95 -4.62 -1.06
CA TRP A 218 -8.26 -3.27 -0.59
C TRP A 218 -9.57 -3.27 0.18
N ASP A 219 -9.49 -3.24 1.50
CA ASP A 219 -10.66 -3.18 2.38
C ASP A 219 -11.17 -1.74 2.55
N GLU A 220 -12.47 -1.62 2.84
CA GLU A 220 -13.21 -0.36 2.95
C GLU A 220 -13.05 0.53 1.68
N ALA A 221 -13.05 -0.11 0.51
CA ALA A 221 -12.90 0.58 -0.78
C ALA A 221 -13.90 1.72 -1.00
N PRO A 222 -15.21 1.60 -0.63
CA PRO A 222 -16.19 2.69 -0.80
C PRO A 222 -15.91 3.97 0.00
N MET A 223 -14.99 3.93 0.96
CA MET A 223 -14.56 5.11 1.73
C MET A 223 -13.46 5.92 1.03
N THR A 224 -13.04 5.51 -0.18
CA THR A 224 -11.98 6.17 -0.94
C THR A 224 -12.55 6.82 -2.18
N HIS A 225 -12.06 8.03 -2.51
CA HIS A 225 -12.45 8.75 -3.71
C HIS A 225 -12.11 7.96 -4.98
N LYS A 226 -13.01 7.95 -5.99
CA LYS A 226 -12.82 7.21 -7.25
C LYS A 226 -11.48 7.50 -7.94
N HIS A 227 -11.01 8.75 -7.93
CA HIS A 227 -9.73 9.13 -8.53
C HIS A 227 -8.52 8.44 -7.91
N ALA A 228 -8.61 7.91 -6.68
CA ALA A 228 -7.53 7.11 -6.10
C ALA A 228 -7.39 5.75 -6.81
N PHE A 229 -8.50 5.12 -7.17
CA PHE A 229 -8.50 3.88 -7.96
C PHE A 229 -8.07 4.14 -9.40
N GLU A 230 -8.51 5.24 -10.00
CA GLU A 230 -8.09 5.65 -11.34
C GLU A 230 -6.58 5.94 -11.39
N ALA A 231 -6.05 6.65 -10.39
CA ALA A 231 -4.61 6.92 -10.28
C ALA A 231 -3.81 5.62 -10.12
N LEU A 232 -4.29 4.68 -9.30
CA LEU A 232 -3.65 3.37 -9.14
C LEU A 232 -3.74 2.54 -10.42
N ASP A 233 -4.90 2.46 -11.05
CA ASP A 233 -5.11 1.72 -12.30
C ASP A 233 -4.16 2.22 -13.40
N LYS A 234 -4.10 3.52 -13.63
CA LYS A 234 -3.19 4.15 -14.60
C LYS A 234 -1.73 3.82 -14.29
N SER A 235 -1.32 3.96 -13.02
CA SER A 235 0.06 3.69 -12.60
C SER A 235 0.44 2.22 -12.77
N LEU A 236 -0.46 1.30 -12.45
CA LEU A 236 -0.22 -0.14 -12.63
C LEU A 236 -0.16 -0.50 -14.12
N LYS A 237 -1.01 0.08 -14.96
CA LYS A 237 -0.93 -0.08 -16.42
C LYS A 237 0.41 0.39 -16.98
N ASP A 238 0.90 1.53 -16.52
CA ASP A 238 2.20 2.05 -16.95
C ASP A 238 3.35 1.14 -16.53
N ILE A 239 3.39 0.71 -15.27
CA ILE A 239 4.45 -0.17 -14.74
C ILE A 239 4.41 -1.53 -15.46
N MET A 240 3.25 -2.17 -15.51
CA MET A 240 3.11 -3.53 -16.04
C MET A 240 3.31 -3.59 -17.55
N SER A 241 2.91 -2.56 -18.30
CA SER A 241 3.05 -2.52 -19.76
C SER A 241 4.49 -2.42 -20.23
N MET A 242 5.42 -2.03 -19.39
CA MET A 242 6.86 -2.02 -19.72
C MET A 242 7.41 -3.43 -20.01
N LYS A 243 6.94 -4.44 -19.28
CA LYS A 243 7.33 -5.85 -19.48
C LYS A 243 6.30 -6.64 -20.29
N ASN A 244 5.02 -6.27 -20.20
CA ASN A 244 3.91 -6.94 -20.88
C ASN A 244 3.00 -5.89 -21.55
N PRO A 245 3.25 -5.49 -22.80
CA PRO A 245 2.48 -4.44 -23.48
C PRO A 245 0.95 -4.59 -23.45
N PRO A 246 0.35 -5.82 -23.56
CA PRO A 246 -1.08 -6.03 -23.39
C PRO A 246 -1.66 -5.54 -22.07
N ALA A 247 -0.86 -5.47 -20.99
CA ALA A 247 -1.29 -5.01 -19.67
C ALA A 247 -1.83 -3.57 -19.68
N LYS A 248 -1.42 -2.76 -20.66
CA LYS A 248 -1.93 -1.39 -20.83
C LYS A 248 -3.45 -1.32 -20.98
N ASN A 249 -4.05 -2.35 -21.56
CA ASN A 249 -5.49 -2.42 -21.81
C ASN A 249 -6.26 -3.27 -20.77
N GLN A 250 -5.56 -3.78 -19.76
CA GLN A 250 -6.17 -4.61 -18.72
C GLN A 250 -6.40 -3.76 -17.46
N PRO A 251 -7.52 -3.95 -16.75
CA PRO A 251 -7.74 -3.31 -15.46
C PRO A 251 -6.57 -3.59 -14.52
N PHE A 252 -6.12 -2.55 -13.82
CA PHE A 252 -4.97 -2.60 -12.89
C PHE A 252 -3.72 -3.26 -13.48
N GLY A 253 -3.49 -3.07 -14.80
CA GLY A 253 -2.33 -3.65 -15.48
C GLY A 253 -2.32 -5.18 -15.50
N GLY A 254 -3.47 -5.83 -15.41
CA GLY A 254 -3.61 -7.28 -15.38
C GLY A 254 -3.29 -7.91 -14.00
N LYS A 255 -3.28 -7.13 -12.92
CA LYS A 255 -3.19 -7.65 -11.55
C LYS A 255 -4.54 -8.14 -11.06
N THR A 256 -4.55 -9.22 -10.29
CA THR A 256 -5.75 -9.61 -9.55
C THR A 256 -5.95 -8.65 -8.39
N VAL A 257 -7.12 -8.00 -8.35
CA VAL A 257 -7.48 -7.02 -7.34
C VAL A 257 -8.80 -7.42 -6.69
N MET A 258 -8.82 -7.43 -5.37
CA MET A 258 -10.00 -7.72 -4.58
C MET A 258 -10.34 -6.49 -3.74
N LEU A 259 -11.42 -5.82 -4.09
CA LEU A 259 -11.97 -4.69 -3.35
C LEU A 259 -13.04 -5.20 -2.39
N GLY A 260 -13.14 -4.59 -1.24
CA GLY A 260 -14.19 -4.94 -0.29
C GLY A 260 -14.71 -3.74 0.49
N GLY A 261 -15.93 -3.85 0.95
CA GLY A 261 -16.54 -2.81 1.77
C GLY A 261 -18.06 -2.87 1.83
N ASP A 262 -18.61 -1.89 2.53
CA ASP A 262 -20.06 -1.67 2.63
C ASP A 262 -20.41 -0.35 1.94
N PHE A 263 -21.25 -0.41 0.91
CA PHE A 263 -21.71 0.80 0.20
C PHE A 263 -22.52 1.77 1.04
N ARG A 264 -22.99 1.36 2.20
CA ARG A 264 -23.63 2.27 3.18
C ARG A 264 -22.63 3.24 3.81
N GLN A 265 -21.32 2.93 3.72
CA GLN A 265 -20.21 3.74 4.21
C GLN A 265 -19.54 4.56 3.10
N THR A 266 -20.21 4.71 1.95
CA THR A 266 -19.71 5.49 0.82
C THR A 266 -19.64 6.97 1.15
N LEU A 267 -18.63 7.67 0.63
CA LEU A 267 -18.60 9.13 0.66
C LEU A 267 -19.84 9.71 -0.04
N PRO A 268 -20.45 10.79 0.47
CA PRO A 268 -21.71 11.34 -0.05
C PRO A 268 -21.70 11.61 -1.54
N ASP A 269 -20.55 12.01 -2.10
CA ASP A 269 -20.39 12.40 -3.50
C ASP A 269 -20.02 11.23 -4.44
N GLU A 270 -19.91 9.98 -3.91
CA GLU A 270 -19.40 8.83 -4.64
C GLU A 270 -20.45 7.74 -4.92
N LYS A 271 -21.75 8.10 -4.95
CA LYS A 271 -22.83 7.13 -5.20
C LYS A 271 -22.72 6.47 -6.57
N GLU A 272 -22.41 7.24 -7.62
CA GLU A 272 -22.23 6.70 -8.98
C GLU A 272 -21.07 5.72 -9.07
N PHE A 273 -19.98 5.98 -8.36
CA PHE A 273 -18.84 5.07 -8.28
C PHE A 273 -19.20 3.76 -7.57
N SER A 274 -20.00 3.85 -6.51
CA SER A 274 -20.50 2.66 -5.81
C SER A 274 -21.38 1.78 -6.70
N GLU A 275 -22.25 2.40 -7.51
CA GLU A 275 -23.08 1.71 -8.50
C GLU A 275 -22.25 1.09 -9.62
N TRP A 276 -21.17 1.75 -10.03
CA TRP A 276 -20.22 1.19 -11.00
C TRP A 276 -19.49 -0.03 -10.44
N LEU A 277 -18.99 0.02 -9.20
CA LEU A 277 -18.36 -1.12 -8.53
C LEU A 277 -19.27 -2.34 -8.46
N LEU A 278 -20.58 -2.13 -8.21
CA LEU A 278 -21.58 -3.21 -8.21
C LEU A 278 -21.80 -3.85 -9.58
N LYS A 279 -21.48 -3.16 -10.67
CA LYS A 279 -21.66 -3.67 -12.04
C LYS A 279 -20.43 -4.42 -12.55
N VAL A 280 -19.26 -4.16 -11.96
CA VAL A 280 -17.96 -4.70 -12.41
C VAL A 280 -17.57 -5.94 -11.60
N GLY A 281 -18.04 -6.09 -10.38
CA GLY A 281 -17.83 -7.28 -9.53
C GLY A 281 -18.97 -8.23 -9.64
#